data_9e80228c7ebd651295ce4b25615e9496
#
_entry.id   9e80228c7ebd651295ce4b25615e9496
#
_cell.length_a   1.000
_cell.length_b   1.000
_cell.length_c   1.000
_cell.angle_alpha   90.00
_cell.angle_beta   90.00
_cell.angle_gamma   90.00
#
_symmetry.space_group_name_H-M   'P 1'
#
loop_
_entity.id
_entity.type
_entity.pdbx_description
1 polymer ?
#
loop_
_entity_poly.entity_id
_entity_poly.type
_entity_poly.pdbx_seq_one_letter_code
_entity_poly.pdbx_strand_id
1 'polypeptide(L)'
;MAQKDIQLKELVADGSDPKAPYYRKCSAASHICADDIDKIDLTDVELVHVTGIPPALSQMAIEATVRLMERAKENGIMLTFDPNLRPALWNSVDHMIDVINKLSVSADVVLPGIGECEILLGTRNKEQIAAFYHSHGVKIVVIKDGKNGAFVSGKNGESTTQINVPGYRIEHVVDTVGAGDGFAVGFISGMLEGLPVEACAKRANAIGAIQVQHRGDNEGLPDRVKLEAAMLTMKQ
;
A
#
# COMPACT_ATOMS: atom_id res chain seq x y z
N MET A 1 -30.94 -1.44 -3.84
CA MET A 1 -30.01 -0.92 -2.81
C MET A 1 -28.76 -1.77 -2.84
N ALA A 2 -27.59 -1.16 -3.01
CA ALA A 2 -26.34 -1.90 -2.94
C ALA A 2 -26.11 -2.39 -1.50
N GLN A 3 -25.62 -3.63 -1.36
CA GLN A 3 -25.35 -4.24 -0.07
C GLN A 3 -24.15 -3.54 0.59
N LYS A 4 -24.20 -3.32 1.92
CA LYS A 4 -23.03 -2.85 2.68
C LYS A 4 -21.97 -3.93 2.70
N ASP A 5 -20.71 -3.49 2.65
CA ASP A 5 -19.57 -4.38 2.84
C ASP A 5 -19.50 -4.84 4.29
N ILE A 6 -19.29 -6.14 4.51
CA ILE A 6 -19.12 -6.72 5.84
C ILE A 6 -17.82 -7.52 5.83
N GLN A 7 -16.96 -7.23 6.78
CA GLN A 7 -15.77 -8.01 7.06
C GLN A 7 -15.90 -8.61 8.46
N LEU A 8 -15.75 -9.92 8.57
CA LEU A 8 -15.61 -10.59 9.86
C LEU A 8 -14.12 -10.82 10.11
N LYS A 9 -13.68 -10.51 11.30
CA LYS A 9 -12.27 -10.63 11.70
C LYS A 9 -12.14 -11.63 12.84
N GLU A 10 -11.29 -12.64 12.63
CA GLU A 10 -10.90 -13.55 13.70
C GLU A 10 -9.92 -12.83 14.63
N LEU A 11 -10.14 -12.94 15.95
CA LEU A 11 -9.16 -12.42 16.92
C LEU A 11 -8.09 -13.49 17.11
N VAL A 12 -6.88 -13.21 16.64
CA VAL A 12 -5.74 -14.14 16.77
C VAL A 12 -4.82 -13.60 17.86
N ALA A 13 -4.54 -14.44 18.85
CA ALA A 13 -3.72 -14.06 20.02
C ALA A 13 -2.21 -14.31 19.83
N ASP A 14 -1.81 -14.98 18.73
CA ASP A 14 -0.43 -15.41 18.48
C ASP A 14 0.35 -14.47 17.54
N GLY A 15 -0.25 -13.34 17.14
CA GLY A 15 0.37 -12.37 16.21
C GLY A 15 0.42 -12.83 14.77
N SER A 16 -0.24 -13.94 14.40
CA SER A 16 -0.44 -14.32 12.99
C SER A 16 -1.49 -13.42 12.32
N ASP A 17 -1.47 -13.34 10.99
CA ASP A 17 -2.49 -12.61 10.26
C ASP A 17 -3.86 -13.27 10.43
N PRO A 18 -4.88 -12.52 10.90
CA PRO A 18 -6.20 -13.05 11.13
C PRO A 18 -6.86 -13.46 9.82
N LYS A 19 -7.55 -14.61 9.82
CA LYS A 19 -8.43 -14.98 8.72
C LYS A 19 -9.61 -14.02 8.72
N ALA A 20 -9.74 -13.25 7.66
CA ALA A 20 -10.85 -12.32 7.48
C ALA A 20 -11.69 -12.74 6.27
N PRO A 21 -12.80 -13.47 6.46
CA PRO A 21 -13.74 -13.70 5.38
C PRO A 21 -14.37 -12.38 4.93
N TYR A 22 -14.29 -12.12 3.63
CA TYR A 22 -14.81 -10.90 3.02
C TYR A 22 -16.18 -11.17 2.40
N TYR A 23 -17.19 -10.40 2.82
CA TYR A 23 -18.52 -10.41 2.21
C TYR A 23 -18.70 -9.15 1.35
N ARG A 24 -17.83 -9.02 0.32
CA ARG A 24 -17.74 -7.83 -0.55
C ARG A 24 -18.40 -8.01 -1.91
N LYS A 25 -18.88 -9.22 -2.21
CA LYS A 25 -19.55 -9.52 -3.48
C LYS A 25 -20.85 -8.71 -3.57
N CYS A 26 -21.06 -8.03 -4.70
CA CYS A 26 -22.20 -7.13 -4.94
C CYS A 26 -22.31 -5.95 -3.95
N SER A 27 -21.22 -5.58 -3.30
CA SER A 27 -21.16 -4.34 -2.50
C SER A 27 -21.21 -3.10 -3.40
N ALA A 28 -21.52 -1.92 -2.82
CA ALA A 28 -21.50 -0.66 -3.58
C ALA A 28 -20.14 -0.42 -4.26
N ALA A 29 -19.04 -0.75 -3.57
CA ALA A 29 -17.69 -0.61 -4.11
C ALA A 29 -17.42 -1.52 -5.32
N SER A 30 -18.09 -2.68 -5.43
CA SER A 30 -17.93 -3.57 -6.59
C SER A 30 -18.63 -3.06 -7.85
N HIS A 31 -19.42 -2.01 -7.75
CA HIS A 31 -20.14 -1.38 -8.86
C HIS A 31 -19.51 -0.05 -9.32
N ILE A 32 -18.39 0.35 -8.74
CA ILE A 32 -17.65 1.51 -9.23
C ILE A 32 -17.24 1.27 -10.69
N CYS A 33 -17.43 2.27 -11.54
CA CYS A 33 -17.15 2.19 -12.97
C CYS A 33 -16.35 3.40 -13.48
N ALA A 34 -15.87 3.34 -14.72
CA ALA A 34 -15.08 4.40 -15.32
C ALA A 34 -15.85 5.73 -15.37
N ASP A 35 -17.16 5.70 -15.63
CA ASP A 35 -18.01 6.90 -15.65
C ASP A 35 -18.08 7.61 -14.31
N ASP A 36 -17.96 6.89 -13.19
CA ASP A 36 -17.87 7.50 -11.87
C ASP A 36 -16.54 8.19 -11.66
N ILE A 37 -15.47 7.58 -12.16
CA ILE A 37 -14.13 8.16 -12.14
C ILE A 37 -14.06 9.43 -12.98
N ASP A 38 -14.70 9.46 -14.15
CA ASP A 38 -14.70 10.64 -15.04
C ASP A 38 -15.37 11.87 -14.43
N LYS A 39 -16.24 11.68 -13.45
CA LYS A 39 -16.90 12.77 -12.70
C LYS A 39 -16.04 13.37 -11.59
N ILE A 40 -14.91 12.72 -11.24
CA ILE A 40 -14.04 13.21 -10.16
C ILE A 40 -13.30 14.45 -10.66
N ASP A 41 -13.39 15.55 -9.94
CA ASP A 41 -12.56 16.72 -10.15
C ASP A 41 -11.14 16.43 -9.58
N LEU A 42 -10.14 16.49 -10.44
CA LEU A 42 -8.73 16.31 -10.08
C LEU A 42 -7.96 17.64 -10.02
N THR A 43 -8.65 18.78 -10.10
CA THR A 43 -8.04 20.10 -9.87
C THR A 43 -7.50 20.13 -8.43
N ASP A 44 -6.30 20.65 -8.24
CA ASP A 44 -5.63 20.74 -6.93
C ASP A 44 -5.30 19.39 -6.26
N VAL A 45 -5.37 18.27 -6.99
CA VAL A 45 -4.92 16.96 -6.49
C VAL A 45 -3.42 16.80 -6.77
N GLU A 46 -2.64 16.64 -5.72
CA GLU A 46 -1.17 16.48 -5.82
C GLU A 46 -0.76 15.01 -5.95
N LEU A 47 -1.55 14.10 -5.37
CA LEU A 47 -1.23 12.67 -5.34
C LEU A 47 -2.51 11.83 -5.36
N VAL A 48 -2.48 10.76 -6.14
CA VAL A 48 -3.48 9.69 -6.14
C VAL A 48 -2.86 8.42 -5.58
N HIS A 49 -3.48 7.87 -4.52
CA HIS A 49 -3.10 6.58 -3.96
C HIS A 49 -4.13 5.52 -4.32
N VAL A 50 -3.67 4.42 -4.89
CA VAL A 50 -4.50 3.29 -5.31
C VAL A 50 -4.00 2.01 -4.67
N THR A 51 -4.92 1.11 -4.32
CA THR A 51 -4.57 -0.21 -3.79
C THR A 51 -5.12 -1.34 -4.65
N GLY A 52 -4.61 -2.55 -4.47
CA GLY A 52 -5.08 -3.75 -5.18
C GLY A 52 -6.44 -4.27 -4.70
N ILE A 53 -7.08 -3.64 -3.70
CA ILE A 53 -8.40 -4.09 -3.20
C ILE A 53 -9.54 -3.76 -4.18
N PRO A 54 -9.71 -2.52 -4.67
CA PRO A 54 -10.78 -2.20 -5.61
C PRO A 54 -10.79 -3.10 -6.85
N PRO A 55 -9.68 -3.33 -7.56
CA PRO A 55 -9.68 -4.19 -8.75
C PRO A 55 -10.03 -5.66 -8.46
N ALA A 56 -9.88 -6.14 -7.22
CA ALA A 56 -10.27 -7.48 -6.83
C ALA A 56 -11.80 -7.69 -6.72
N LEU A 57 -12.59 -6.61 -6.73
CA LEU A 57 -14.03 -6.67 -6.47
C LEU A 57 -14.86 -7.00 -7.71
N SER A 58 -14.47 -6.52 -8.89
CA SER A 58 -15.18 -6.76 -10.16
C SER A 58 -14.35 -6.30 -11.36
N GLN A 59 -14.75 -6.74 -12.56
CA GLN A 59 -14.17 -6.27 -13.81
C GLN A 59 -14.39 -4.74 -14.00
N MET A 60 -15.56 -4.22 -13.64
CA MET A 60 -15.83 -2.78 -13.69
C MET A 60 -14.90 -1.99 -12.77
N ALA A 61 -14.61 -2.54 -11.58
CA ALA A 61 -13.69 -1.90 -10.66
C ALA A 61 -12.23 -1.94 -11.13
N ILE A 62 -11.82 -2.97 -11.92
CA ILE A 62 -10.52 -2.96 -12.62
C ILE A 62 -10.49 -1.79 -13.61
N GLU A 63 -11.50 -1.67 -14.46
CA GLU A 63 -11.60 -0.60 -15.48
C GLU A 63 -11.62 0.79 -14.84
N ALA A 64 -12.39 0.97 -13.75
CA ALA A 64 -12.40 2.20 -12.97
C ALA A 64 -11.02 2.53 -12.37
N THR A 65 -10.32 1.52 -11.84
CA THR A 65 -8.96 1.69 -11.31
C THR A 65 -7.99 2.14 -12.39
N VAL A 66 -7.99 1.47 -13.55
CA VAL A 66 -7.17 1.85 -14.71
C VAL A 66 -7.49 3.28 -15.13
N ARG A 67 -8.78 3.63 -15.27
CA ARG A 67 -9.21 4.97 -15.68
C ARG A 67 -8.74 6.07 -14.71
N LEU A 68 -8.79 5.81 -13.39
CA LEU A 68 -8.28 6.76 -12.39
C LEU A 68 -6.76 6.96 -12.54
N MET A 69 -6.02 5.88 -12.74
CA MET A 69 -4.57 5.94 -12.93
C MET A 69 -4.18 6.66 -14.21
N GLU A 70 -4.94 6.45 -15.30
CA GLU A 70 -4.75 7.19 -16.57
C GLU A 70 -5.00 8.68 -16.38
N ARG A 71 -6.12 9.05 -15.75
CA ARG A 71 -6.45 10.46 -15.49
C ARG A 71 -5.42 11.14 -14.59
N ALA A 72 -4.90 10.45 -13.58
CA ALA A 72 -3.82 10.99 -12.75
C ALA A 72 -2.58 11.30 -13.60
N LYS A 73 -2.17 10.39 -14.49
CA LYS A 73 -1.04 10.60 -15.42
C LYS A 73 -1.29 11.74 -16.41
N GLU A 74 -2.47 11.78 -17.04
CA GLU A 74 -2.86 12.84 -17.98
C GLU A 74 -2.77 14.23 -17.34
N ASN A 75 -3.03 14.34 -16.05
CA ASN A 75 -2.97 15.58 -15.28
C ASN A 75 -1.61 15.81 -14.58
N GLY A 76 -0.61 14.95 -14.80
CA GLY A 76 0.71 15.07 -14.14
C GLY A 76 0.69 14.86 -12.63
N ILE A 77 -0.34 14.20 -12.12
CA ILE A 77 -0.54 13.92 -10.70
C ILE A 77 0.31 12.71 -10.32
N MET A 78 1.02 12.79 -9.20
CA MET A 78 1.81 11.68 -8.68
C MET A 78 0.93 10.48 -8.34
N LEU A 79 1.33 9.30 -8.79
CA LEU A 79 0.57 8.06 -8.62
C LEU A 79 1.33 7.08 -7.74
N THR A 80 0.72 6.68 -6.63
CA THR A 80 1.24 5.66 -5.73
C THR A 80 0.35 4.42 -5.74
N PHE A 81 0.94 3.23 -5.67
CA PHE A 81 0.21 1.96 -5.69
C PHE A 81 0.69 1.00 -4.59
N ASP A 82 -0.26 0.47 -3.81
CA ASP A 82 -0.03 -0.62 -2.86
C ASP A 82 -0.72 -1.89 -3.38
N PRO A 83 0.01 -2.97 -3.71
CA PRO A 83 -0.58 -4.22 -4.18
C PRO A 83 -1.65 -4.78 -3.25
N ASN A 84 -1.46 -4.70 -1.95
CA ASN A 84 -2.42 -5.04 -0.90
C ASN A 84 -3.25 -6.30 -1.25
N LEU A 85 -2.54 -7.40 -1.53
CA LEU A 85 -3.11 -8.63 -2.11
C LEU A 85 -4.21 -9.24 -1.24
N ARG A 86 -5.28 -9.64 -1.89
CA ARG A 86 -6.41 -10.36 -1.28
C ARG A 86 -6.79 -11.53 -2.18
N PRO A 87 -5.99 -12.62 -2.22
CA PRO A 87 -6.20 -13.73 -3.18
C PRO A 87 -7.61 -14.31 -3.14
N ALA A 88 -8.25 -14.32 -1.96
CA ALA A 88 -9.62 -14.83 -1.78
C ALA A 88 -10.71 -14.03 -2.52
N LEU A 89 -10.42 -12.82 -2.99
CA LEU A 89 -11.36 -12.00 -3.77
C LEU A 89 -11.24 -12.23 -5.28
N TRP A 90 -10.19 -12.88 -5.75
CA TRP A 90 -9.91 -13.10 -7.16
C TRP A 90 -10.42 -14.47 -7.64
N ASN A 91 -10.78 -14.54 -8.92
CA ASN A 91 -11.20 -15.81 -9.55
C ASN A 91 -10.03 -16.79 -9.72
N SER A 92 -8.80 -16.29 -9.87
CA SER A 92 -7.57 -17.07 -9.88
C SER A 92 -6.38 -16.23 -9.44
N VAL A 93 -5.36 -16.90 -8.93
CA VAL A 93 -4.09 -16.28 -8.55
C VAL A 93 -3.37 -15.71 -9.77
N ASP A 94 -3.37 -16.41 -10.89
CA ASP A 94 -2.72 -15.96 -12.13
C ASP A 94 -3.35 -14.66 -12.65
N HIS A 95 -4.69 -14.56 -12.62
CA HIS A 95 -5.38 -13.32 -13.00
C HIS A 95 -5.05 -12.16 -12.05
N MET A 96 -5.00 -12.44 -10.75
CA MET A 96 -4.56 -11.47 -9.75
C MET A 96 -3.15 -10.95 -10.07
N ILE A 97 -2.20 -11.85 -10.29
CA ILE A 97 -0.80 -11.51 -10.59
C ILE A 97 -0.72 -10.64 -11.85
N ASP A 98 -1.43 -11.01 -12.92
CA ASP A 98 -1.43 -10.29 -14.18
C ASP A 98 -1.97 -8.85 -14.01
N VAL A 99 -3.13 -8.69 -13.37
CA VAL A 99 -3.75 -7.38 -13.16
C VAL A 99 -2.92 -6.52 -12.21
N ILE A 100 -2.51 -7.05 -11.05
CA ILE A 100 -1.77 -6.29 -10.05
C ILE A 100 -0.40 -5.86 -10.59
N ASN A 101 0.32 -6.72 -11.31
CA ASN A 101 1.59 -6.32 -11.91
C ASN A 101 1.41 -5.22 -12.96
N LYS A 102 0.38 -5.27 -13.80
CA LYS A 102 0.08 -4.20 -14.77
C LYS A 102 -0.22 -2.86 -14.09
N LEU A 103 -0.99 -2.88 -13.01
CA LEU A 103 -1.28 -1.67 -12.24
C LEU A 103 -0.01 -1.15 -11.53
N SER A 104 0.75 -2.04 -10.89
CA SER A 104 1.97 -1.68 -10.16
C SER A 104 2.99 -0.94 -11.04
N VAL A 105 3.27 -1.48 -12.24
CA VAL A 105 4.25 -0.86 -13.16
C VAL A 105 3.74 0.44 -13.79
N SER A 106 2.47 0.74 -13.62
CA SER A 106 1.87 2.00 -14.07
C SER A 106 2.01 3.14 -13.07
N ALA A 107 2.44 2.88 -11.83
CA ALA A 107 2.60 3.90 -10.80
C ALA A 107 3.98 4.56 -10.82
N ASP A 108 4.08 5.77 -10.23
CA ASP A 108 5.37 6.42 -9.97
C ASP A 108 6.08 5.80 -8.75
N VAL A 109 5.27 5.41 -7.76
CA VAL A 109 5.74 4.82 -6.50
C VAL A 109 4.96 3.54 -6.20
N VAL A 110 5.65 2.46 -5.86
CA VAL A 110 5.02 1.20 -5.44
C VAL A 110 5.43 0.84 -4.02
N LEU A 111 4.45 0.33 -3.24
CA LEU A 111 4.64 -0.02 -1.82
C LEU A 111 4.30 -1.49 -1.53
N PRO A 112 4.94 -2.47 -2.20
CA PRO A 112 4.63 -3.88 -1.98
C PRO A 112 5.17 -4.40 -0.65
N GLY A 113 4.49 -5.39 -0.08
CA GLY A 113 5.05 -6.24 0.97
C GLY A 113 6.02 -7.28 0.39
N ILE A 114 7.07 -7.67 1.13
CA ILE A 114 8.05 -8.68 0.67
C ILE A 114 7.38 -10.03 0.36
N GLY A 115 6.36 -10.42 1.12
CA GLY A 115 5.56 -11.63 0.85
C GLY A 115 4.67 -11.49 -0.39
N GLU A 116 4.18 -10.29 -0.67
CA GLU A 116 3.43 -9.99 -1.89
C GLU A 116 4.34 -10.10 -3.12
N CYS A 117 5.57 -9.60 -3.03
CA CYS A 117 6.56 -9.71 -4.10
C CYS A 117 6.90 -11.18 -4.42
N GLU A 118 6.94 -12.05 -3.43
CA GLU A 118 7.14 -13.49 -3.66
C GLU A 118 6.00 -14.08 -4.51
N ILE A 119 4.75 -13.67 -4.25
CA ILE A 119 3.60 -14.11 -5.04
C ILE A 119 3.62 -13.48 -6.45
N LEU A 120 3.87 -12.18 -6.54
CA LEU A 120 3.78 -11.41 -7.78
C LEU A 120 4.95 -11.66 -8.73
N LEU A 121 6.17 -11.84 -8.21
CA LEU A 121 7.41 -11.84 -8.97
C LEU A 121 8.25 -13.12 -8.75
N GLY A 122 7.83 -14.02 -7.86
CA GLY A 122 8.56 -15.26 -7.54
C GLY A 122 9.85 -15.06 -6.75
N THR A 123 10.06 -13.88 -6.14
CA THR A 123 11.31 -13.57 -5.42
C THR A 123 11.09 -12.69 -4.19
N ARG A 124 11.95 -12.88 -3.18
CA ARG A 124 12.07 -12.00 -1.99
C ARG A 124 13.35 -11.17 -2.02
N ASN A 125 14.15 -11.27 -3.09
CA ASN A 125 15.36 -10.47 -3.23
C ASN A 125 14.98 -9.02 -3.55
N LYS A 126 15.28 -8.11 -2.60
CA LYS A 126 14.85 -6.71 -2.63
C LYS A 126 15.43 -5.95 -3.83
N GLU A 127 16.68 -6.26 -4.19
CA GLU A 127 17.36 -5.65 -5.33
C GLU A 127 16.75 -6.11 -6.66
N GLN A 128 16.39 -7.39 -6.80
CA GLN A 128 15.70 -7.92 -7.98
C GLN A 128 14.31 -7.34 -8.13
N ILE A 129 13.55 -7.21 -7.03
CA ILE A 129 12.24 -6.59 -6.99
C ILE A 129 12.34 -5.12 -7.45
N ALA A 130 13.27 -4.36 -6.89
CA ALA A 130 13.49 -2.97 -7.27
C ALA A 130 13.89 -2.83 -8.74
N ALA A 131 14.79 -3.69 -9.22
CA ALA A 131 15.23 -3.71 -10.62
C ALA A 131 14.05 -3.99 -11.57
N PHE A 132 13.17 -4.93 -11.23
CA PHE A 132 11.97 -5.22 -12.00
C PHE A 132 11.10 -3.97 -12.16
N TYR A 133 10.71 -3.32 -11.07
CA TYR A 133 9.86 -2.14 -11.12
C TYR A 133 10.54 -0.96 -11.83
N HIS A 134 11.82 -0.72 -11.57
CA HIS A 134 12.57 0.35 -12.24
C HIS A 134 12.74 0.12 -13.75
N SER A 135 12.85 -1.13 -14.21
CA SER A 135 12.92 -1.43 -15.63
C SER A 135 11.61 -1.11 -16.39
N HIS A 136 10.49 -1.03 -15.65
CA HIS A 136 9.18 -0.64 -16.16
C HIS A 136 8.82 0.82 -15.91
N GLY A 137 9.75 1.64 -15.40
CA GLY A 137 9.56 3.09 -15.26
C GLY A 137 9.11 3.58 -13.89
N VAL A 138 8.90 2.69 -12.91
CA VAL A 138 8.61 3.08 -11.53
C VAL A 138 9.80 3.84 -10.95
N LYS A 139 9.55 5.02 -10.36
CA LYS A 139 10.60 5.91 -9.84
C LYS A 139 11.06 5.52 -8.43
N ILE A 140 10.11 5.12 -7.58
CA ILE A 140 10.40 4.76 -6.18
C ILE A 140 9.75 3.41 -5.86
N VAL A 141 10.53 2.50 -5.31
CA VAL A 141 10.09 1.18 -4.85
C VAL A 141 10.30 1.09 -3.34
N VAL A 142 9.22 0.84 -2.60
CA VAL A 142 9.22 0.78 -1.13
C VAL A 142 8.74 -0.61 -0.69
N ILE A 143 9.67 -1.49 -0.38
CA ILE A 143 9.35 -2.87 0.00
C ILE A 143 9.16 -2.94 1.51
N LYS A 144 7.92 -3.22 1.93
CA LYS A 144 7.55 -3.42 3.34
C LYS A 144 8.03 -4.80 3.80
N ASP A 145 8.79 -4.87 4.90
CA ASP A 145 9.35 -6.12 5.44
C ASP A 145 8.98 -6.34 6.92
N GLY A 146 7.78 -5.94 7.29
CA GLY A 146 7.22 -6.10 8.62
C GLY A 146 8.15 -5.56 9.71
N LYS A 147 8.49 -6.39 10.70
CA LYS A 147 9.37 -5.99 11.81
C LYS A 147 10.79 -5.59 11.38
N ASN A 148 11.24 -6.02 10.21
CA ASN A 148 12.56 -5.65 9.68
C ASN A 148 12.57 -4.23 9.08
N GLY A 149 11.40 -3.58 8.96
CA GLY A 149 11.25 -2.23 8.43
C GLY A 149 10.98 -2.20 6.94
N ALA A 150 11.70 -1.37 6.20
CA ALA A 150 11.49 -1.17 4.78
C ALA A 150 12.80 -1.06 4.00
N PHE A 151 12.77 -1.52 2.76
CA PHE A 151 13.80 -1.24 1.77
C PHE A 151 13.26 -0.23 0.77
N VAL A 152 13.99 0.86 0.56
CA VAL A 152 13.61 1.90 -0.39
C VAL A 152 14.64 1.96 -1.50
N SER A 153 14.17 1.92 -2.74
CA SER A 153 14.99 2.13 -3.93
C SER A 153 14.39 3.28 -4.75
N GLY A 154 15.18 4.33 -4.95
CA GLY A 154 14.83 5.48 -5.77
C GLY A 154 15.68 5.55 -7.02
N LYS A 155 15.07 5.75 -8.20
CA LYS A 155 15.76 5.91 -9.47
C LYS A 155 15.59 7.33 -9.98
N ASN A 156 16.73 7.98 -10.29
CA ASN A 156 16.75 9.30 -10.93
C ASN A 156 17.72 9.26 -12.12
N GLY A 157 17.16 9.18 -13.32
CA GLY A 157 17.91 8.91 -14.54
C GLY A 157 18.61 7.54 -14.46
N GLU A 158 19.95 7.51 -14.59
CA GLU A 158 20.76 6.30 -14.49
C GLU A 158 21.18 5.97 -13.04
N SER A 159 21.05 6.93 -12.12
CA SER A 159 21.41 6.73 -10.73
C SER A 159 20.32 6.02 -9.94
N THR A 160 20.72 5.05 -9.14
CA THR A 160 19.81 4.34 -8.22
C THR A 160 20.35 4.46 -6.80
N THR A 161 19.52 4.91 -5.89
CA THR A 161 19.81 4.98 -4.44
C THR A 161 19.03 3.88 -3.74
N GLN A 162 19.67 3.10 -2.88
CA GLN A 162 19.04 2.02 -2.12
C GLN A 162 19.35 2.17 -0.64
N ILE A 163 18.31 2.07 0.19
CA ILE A 163 18.42 2.30 1.63
C ILE A 163 17.58 1.24 2.35
N ASN A 164 18.18 0.57 3.35
CA ASN A 164 17.43 -0.22 4.33
C ASN A 164 17.10 0.66 5.53
N VAL A 165 15.82 0.82 5.83
CA VAL A 165 15.31 1.59 6.96
C VAL A 165 14.77 0.62 7.99
N PRO A 166 15.42 0.44 9.15
CA PRO A 166 15.01 -0.54 10.15
C PRO A 166 13.62 -0.23 10.70
N GLY A 167 12.91 -1.28 11.09
CA GLY A 167 11.63 -1.17 11.77
C GLY A 167 11.81 -0.79 13.24
N TYR A 168 10.72 -0.40 13.88
CA TYR A 168 10.69 -0.15 15.32
C TYR A 168 10.39 -1.44 16.08
N ARG A 169 11.05 -1.62 17.23
CA ARG A 169 10.82 -2.78 18.10
C ARG A 169 9.53 -2.60 18.88
N ILE A 170 8.62 -3.55 18.71
CA ILE A 170 7.33 -3.59 19.41
C ILE A 170 7.30 -4.84 20.28
N GLU A 171 7.09 -4.65 21.59
CA GLU A 171 7.05 -5.75 22.55
C GLU A 171 5.73 -6.54 22.48
N HIS A 172 4.63 -5.84 22.23
CA HIS A 172 3.29 -6.44 22.19
C HIS A 172 2.57 -6.03 20.92
N VAL A 173 2.44 -6.97 20.00
CA VAL A 173 1.58 -6.83 18.81
C VAL A 173 0.17 -7.23 19.21
N VAL A 174 -0.79 -6.32 19.05
CA VAL A 174 -2.21 -6.53 19.35
C VAL A 174 -2.96 -7.00 18.12
N ASP A 175 -2.67 -6.37 16.97
CA ASP A 175 -3.33 -6.64 15.71
C ASP A 175 -2.44 -6.15 14.54
N THR A 176 -2.32 -6.96 13.49
CA THR A 176 -1.52 -6.58 12.30
C THR A 176 -2.33 -5.85 11.23
N VAL A 177 -3.66 -5.83 11.36
CA VAL A 177 -4.55 -5.19 10.39
C VAL A 177 -4.39 -3.67 10.41
N GLY A 178 -4.41 -3.05 9.23
CA GLY A 178 -4.19 -1.63 9.07
C GLY A 178 -2.72 -1.17 9.12
N ALA A 179 -1.78 -2.04 9.51
CA ALA A 179 -0.36 -1.68 9.57
C ALA A 179 0.21 -1.28 8.21
N GLY A 180 -0.19 -1.98 7.14
CA GLY A 180 0.19 -1.65 5.76
C GLY A 180 -0.37 -0.32 5.31
N ASP A 181 -1.64 -0.06 5.61
CA ASP A 181 -2.32 1.20 5.28
C ASP A 181 -1.70 2.36 6.08
N GLY A 182 -1.43 2.15 7.39
CA GLY A 182 -0.70 3.11 8.23
C GLY A 182 0.71 3.40 7.70
N PHE A 183 1.41 2.37 7.23
CA PHE A 183 2.71 2.54 6.57
C PHE A 183 2.57 3.43 5.30
N ALA A 184 1.59 3.15 4.44
CA ALA A 184 1.34 3.93 3.24
C ALA A 184 1.03 5.40 3.58
N VAL A 185 0.18 5.67 4.58
CA VAL A 185 -0.10 7.02 5.09
C VAL A 185 1.19 7.73 5.52
N GLY A 186 2.04 7.04 6.28
CA GLY A 186 3.31 7.60 6.75
C GLY A 186 4.25 7.97 5.61
N PHE A 187 4.39 7.09 4.62
CA PHE A 187 5.25 7.33 3.47
C PHE A 187 4.73 8.48 2.60
N ILE A 188 3.44 8.42 2.24
CA ILE A 188 2.79 9.42 1.38
C ILE A 188 2.79 10.81 2.03
N SER A 189 2.43 10.89 3.32
CA SER A 189 2.45 12.18 4.03
C SER A 189 3.84 12.81 4.07
N GLY A 190 4.89 11.98 4.22
CA GLY A 190 6.27 12.45 4.14
C GLY A 190 6.63 12.98 2.75
N MET A 191 6.20 12.30 1.70
CA MET A 191 6.41 12.76 0.32
C MET A 191 5.73 14.10 0.04
N LEU A 192 4.46 14.26 0.45
CA LEU A 192 3.70 15.51 0.30
C LEU A 192 4.33 16.68 1.08
N GLU A 193 5.01 16.38 2.17
CA GLU A 193 5.78 17.38 2.94
C GLU A 193 7.20 17.62 2.38
N GLY A 194 7.59 16.97 1.29
CA GLY A 194 8.90 17.11 0.67
C GLY A 194 10.07 16.49 1.46
N LEU A 195 9.77 15.54 2.34
CA LEU A 195 10.83 14.87 3.12
C LEU A 195 11.69 13.95 2.23
N PRO A 196 12.97 13.76 2.55
CA PRO A 196 13.80 12.74 1.92
C PRO A 196 13.16 11.35 2.08
N VAL A 197 13.31 10.48 1.07
CA VAL A 197 12.68 9.14 1.04
C VAL A 197 13.00 8.28 2.27
N GLU A 198 14.20 8.43 2.85
CA GLU A 198 14.57 7.77 4.10
C GLU A 198 13.70 8.24 5.27
N ALA A 199 13.46 9.54 5.39
CA ALA A 199 12.61 10.12 6.43
C ALA A 199 11.14 9.71 6.22
N CYS A 200 10.66 9.63 4.97
CA CYS A 200 9.34 9.09 4.63
C CYS A 200 9.21 7.65 5.14
N ALA A 201 10.20 6.79 4.87
CA ALA A 201 10.19 5.40 5.30
C ALA A 201 10.30 5.24 6.82
N LYS A 202 11.07 6.08 7.52
CA LYS A 202 11.11 6.11 8.99
C LYS A 202 9.75 6.45 9.57
N ARG A 203 9.07 7.47 9.03
CA ARG A 203 7.69 7.85 9.41
C ARG A 203 6.72 6.71 9.14
N ALA A 204 6.81 6.07 7.98
CA ALA A 204 5.98 4.94 7.60
C ALA A 204 6.14 3.76 8.58
N ASN A 205 7.38 3.38 8.89
CA ASN A 205 7.68 2.35 9.89
C ASN A 205 7.11 2.71 11.27
N ALA A 206 7.19 3.99 11.67
CA ALA A 206 6.66 4.44 12.97
C ALA A 206 5.14 4.30 13.03
N ILE A 207 4.41 4.76 12.02
CA ILE A 207 2.95 4.66 11.99
C ILE A 207 2.51 3.19 11.95
N GLY A 208 3.13 2.35 11.12
CA GLY A 208 2.87 0.91 11.10
C GLY A 208 3.12 0.26 12.46
N ALA A 209 4.21 0.63 13.14
CA ALA A 209 4.56 0.14 14.46
C ALA A 209 3.58 0.60 15.56
N ILE A 210 3.04 1.81 15.46
CA ILE A 210 1.98 2.30 16.37
C ILE A 210 0.69 1.53 16.10
N GLN A 211 0.30 1.37 14.83
CA GLN A 211 -0.95 0.73 14.45
C GLN A 211 -1.05 -0.70 14.98
N VAL A 212 0.02 -1.51 14.91
CA VAL A 212 -0.01 -2.90 15.39
C VAL A 212 -0.21 -3.05 16.90
N GLN A 213 -0.13 -1.97 17.66
CA GLN A 213 -0.38 -1.96 19.12
C GLN A 213 -1.84 -1.67 19.46
N HIS A 214 -2.70 -1.47 18.44
CA HIS A 214 -4.11 -1.15 18.61
C HIS A 214 -4.97 -2.19 17.89
N ARG A 215 -6.23 -2.32 18.32
CA ARG A 215 -7.21 -3.15 17.61
C ARG A 215 -7.86 -2.32 16.52
N GLY A 216 -8.18 -2.96 15.40
CA GLY A 216 -8.88 -2.32 14.30
C GLY A 216 -7.96 -1.73 13.24
N ASP A 217 -8.55 -1.12 12.23
CA ASP A 217 -7.85 -0.77 11.00
C ASP A 217 -7.22 0.62 11.05
N ASN A 218 -7.76 1.54 11.89
CA ASN A 218 -7.35 2.95 11.97
C ASN A 218 -7.31 3.54 13.38
N GLU A 219 -7.66 2.78 14.40
CA GLU A 219 -7.72 3.26 15.78
C GLU A 219 -6.35 3.62 16.35
N GLY A 220 -5.30 3.03 15.78
CA GLY A 220 -3.91 3.32 16.15
C GLY A 220 -3.27 4.49 15.39
N LEU A 221 -3.94 5.06 14.37
CA LEU A 221 -3.33 6.13 13.58
C LEU A 221 -3.05 7.37 14.45
N PRO A 222 -1.78 7.82 14.56
CA PRO A 222 -1.42 8.93 15.41
C PRO A 222 -1.73 10.28 14.73
N ASP A 223 -2.05 11.27 15.53
CA ASP A 223 -1.90 12.66 15.10
C ASP A 223 -0.40 13.05 15.04
N ARG A 224 -0.09 14.24 14.51
CA ARG A 224 1.29 14.68 14.32
C ARG A 224 2.09 14.72 15.63
N VAL A 225 1.49 15.19 16.71
CA VAL A 225 2.16 15.32 18.03
C VAL A 225 2.50 13.94 18.60
N LYS A 226 1.56 13.00 18.52
CA LYS A 226 1.78 11.63 18.96
C LYS A 226 2.84 10.91 18.12
N LEU A 227 2.83 11.14 16.80
CA LEU A 227 3.82 10.55 15.91
C LEU A 227 5.23 11.04 16.25
N GLU A 228 5.43 12.34 16.41
CA GLU A 228 6.73 12.93 16.76
C GLU A 228 7.23 12.40 18.11
N ALA A 229 6.37 12.37 19.12
CA ALA A 229 6.71 11.80 20.43
C ALA A 229 7.09 10.32 20.35
N ALA A 230 6.35 9.53 19.57
CA ALA A 230 6.61 8.12 19.37
C ALA A 230 7.95 7.89 18.65
N MET A 231 8.24 8.65 17.60
CA MET A 231 9.50 8.55 16.85
C MET A 231 10.73 8.91 17.70
N LEU A 232 10.57 9.72 18.73
CA LEU A 232 11.65 10.06 19.68
C LEU A 232 11.89 8.96 20.73
N THR A 233 10.88 8.19 21.07
CA THR A 233 10.91 7.22 22.18
C THR A 233 11.05 5.77 21.75
N MET A 234 10.48 5.40 20.59
CA MET A 234 10.58 4.04 20.05
C MET A 234 12.01 3.72 19.59
N LYS A 235 12.47 2.50 19.89
CA LYS A 235 13.79 1.99 19.47
C LYS A 235 13.68 1.30 18.10
N GLN A 236 14.62 1.58 17.24
CA GLN A 236 14.84 0.83 16.00
C GLN A 236 15.72 -0.40 16.22
#